data_7da4fdafb51b5ce9910e82bf7716ba7f
#
_entry.id   7da4fdafb51b5ce9910e82bf7716ba7f
#
_cell.length_a   1.000
_cell.length_b   1.000
_cell.length_c   1.000
_cell.angle_alpha   90.00
_cell.angle_beta   90.00
_cell.angle_gamma   90.00
#
_symmetry.space_group_name_H-M   'P 1'
#
loop_
_entity.id
_entity.type
_entity.pdbx_description
1 polymer ?
#
loop_
_entity_poly.entity_id
_entity_poly.type
_entity_poly.pdbx_seq_one_letter_code
_entity_poly.pdbx_strand_id
1 'polypeptide(L)'
;MELLKLAALDAEDLTVISAHLQDAILRPEDLGYLKGEKRFALTLRRFDWSAGPKAPPSRRLAGLHFERVLAVRTRGLSPEGTGPDATPLSLLAITFTPGDPPSGQIEILFSGNATIRLDVECVEVRMRDLGPVWEASARPGHDTAPDTAA
;
A
#
# COMPACT_ATOMS: atom_id res chain seq x y z
N MET A 1 11.14 11.51 -16.43
CA MET A 1 10.03 10.83 -15.79
C MET A 1 10.05 11.15 -14.31
N GLU A 2 8.97 11.70 -13.81
CA GLU A 2 8.91 12.12 -12.42
C GLU A 2 8.53 10.99 -11.50
N LEU A 3 9.26 10.88 -10.40
CA LEU A 3 8.90 9.98 -9.32
C LEU A 3 7.94 10.71 -8.38
N LEU A 4 6.85 10.04 -8.02
CA LEU A 4 5.83 10.61 -7.17
C LEU A 4 6.25 10.55 -5.70
N LYS A 5 5.99 11.63 -4.96
CA LYS A 5 6.16 11.69 -3.51
C LYS A 5 4.93 12.34 -2.92
N LEU A 6 4.34 11.69 -1.93
CA LEU A 6 3.14 12.19 -1.26
C LEU A 6 3.31 12.07 0.25
N ALA A 7 2.70 12.98 0.99
CA ALA A 7 2.63 12.92 2.44
C ALA A 7 1.20 13.17 2.88
N ALA A 8 0.77 12.50 3.93
CA ALA A 8 -0.54 12.68 4.52
C ALA A 8 -0.39 12.97 6.02
N LEU A 9 -0.96 14.07 6.46
CA LEU A 9 -0.96 14.47 7.87
C LEU A 9 -2.37 14.51 8.45
N ASP A 10 -3.37 14.16 7.66
CA ASP A 10 -4.76 14.06 8.09
C ASP A 10 -5.51 13.03 7.24
N ALA A 11 -6.77 12.80 7.58
CA ALA A 11 -7.58 11.81 6.88
C ALA A 11 -7.83 12.18 5.43
N GLU A 12 -7.97 13.46 5.13
CA GLU A 12 -8.22 13.92 3.77
C GLU A 12 -7.02 13.66 2.86
N ASP A 13 -5.82 13.98 3.34
CA ASP A 13 -4.60 13.70 2.60
C ASP A 13 -4.40 12.19 2.40
N LEU A 14 -4.79 11.40 3.41
CA LEU A 14 -4.67 9.95 3.33
C LEU A 14 -5.55 9.39 2.21
N THR A 15 -6.69 10.01 1.96
CA THR A 15 -7.56 9.62 0.86
C THR A 15 -6.86 9.75 -0.49
N VAL A 16 -6.02 10.77 -0.64
CA VAL A 16 -5.24 10.97 -1.88
C VAL A 16 -4.24 9.83 -2.06
N ILE A 17 -3.51 9.48 -1.00
CA ILE A 17 -2.58 8.36 -1.05
C ILE A 17 -3.32 7.06 -1.38
N SER A 18 -4.45 6.82 -0.73
CA SER A 18 -5.26 5.63 -0.96
C SER A 18 -5.66 5.52 -2.44
N ALA A 19 -6.06 6.63 -3.05
CA ALA A 19 -6.45 6.63 -4.45
C ALA A 19 -5.28 6.27 -5.38
N HIS A 20 -4.09 6.78 -5.10
CA HIS A 20 -2.91 6.46 -5.89
C HIS A 20 -2.48 4.99 -5.75
N LEU A 21 -2.79 4.38 -4.63
CA LEU A 21 -2.37 3.01 -4.33
C LEU A 21 -3.45 1.97 -4.59
N GLN A 22 -4.62 2.38 -5.07
CA GLN A 22 -5.68 1.43 -5.40
C GLN A 22 -5.16 0.42 -6.42
N ASP A 23 -5.41 -0.85 -6.16
CA ASP A 23 -4.98 -1.98 -6.97
C ASP A 23 -3.46 -2.21 -7.02
N ALA A 24 -2.71 -1.56 -6.13
CA ALA A 24 -1.29 -1.87 -5.98
C ALA A 24 -1.12 -3.31 -5.48
N ILE A 25 -0.07 -3.94 -5.95
CA ILE A 25 0.20 -5.35 -5.67
C ILE A 25 1.38 -5.46 -4.71
N LEU A 26 1.22 -6.33 -3.71
CA LEU A 26 2.28 -6.62 -2.76
C LEU A 26 2.15 -8.04 -2.24
N ARG A 27 3.18 -8.49 -1.55
CA ARG A 27 3.21 -9.80 -0.90
C ARG A 27 3.37 -9.60 0.61
N PRO A 28 2.93 -10.55 1.44
CA PRO A 28 3.12 -10.42 2.89
C PRO A 28 4.55 -10.15 3.32
N GLU A 29 5.55 -10.68 2.61
CA GLU A 29 6.95 -10.44 2.94
C GLU A 29 7.41 -9.02 2.66
N ASP A 30 6.60 -8.21 1.97
CA ASP A 30 6.91 -6.80 1.71
C ASP A 30 6.50 -5.89 2.88
N LEU A 31 5.92 -6.47 3.94
CA LEU A 31 5.44 -5.73 5.10
C LEU A 31 6.45 -5.82 6.24
N GLY A 32 6.59 -4.75 7.00
CA GLY A 32 7.46 -4.75 8.15
C GLY A 32 7.04 -3.76 9.22
N TYR A 33 7.09 -4.17 10.48
CA TYR A 33 6.80 -3.30 11.61
C TYR A 33 8.09 -3.10 12.41
N LEU A 34 8.58 -1.87 12.41
CA LEU A 34 9.74 -1.46 13.17
C LEU A 34 9.27 -0.87 14.50
N LYS A 35 8.99 -1.74 15.45
CA LYS A 35 8.33 -1.38 16.69
C LYS A 35 9.09 -0.31 17.48
N GLY A 36 10.40 -0.41 17.54
CA GLY A 36 11.24 0.55 18.25
C GLY A 36 11.16 1.95 17.65
N GLU A 37 10.87 2.06 16.37
CA GLU A 37 10.74 3.32 15.65
C GLU A 37 9.29 3.74 15.47
N LYS A 38 8.35 2.94 15.94
CA LYS A 38 6.92 3.17 15.75
C LYS A 38 6.57 3.34 14.27
N ARG A 39 7.20 2.55 13.41
CA ARG A 39 7.01 2.67 11.97
C ARG A 39 6.53 1.37 11.38
N PHE A 40 5.46 1.44 10.61
CA PHE A 40 5.02 0.34 9.77
C PHE A 40 5.32 0.69 8.33
N ALA A 41 6.08 -0.14 7.64
CA ALA A 41 6.54 0.14 6.29
C ALA A 41 6.21 -1.01 5.37
N LEU A 42 5.99 -0.68 4.11
CA LEU A 42 5.78 -1.70 3.09
C LEU A 42 6.26 -1.19 1.74
N THR A 43 6.57 -2.14 0.87
CA THR A 43 6.81 -1.85 -0.54
C THR A 43 5.69 -2.47 -1.35
N LEU A 44 5.36 -1.84 -2.46
CA LEU A 44 4.30 -2.33 -3.32
C LEU A 44 4.54 -1.87 -4.75
N ARG A 45 3.81 -2.49 -5.66
CA ARG A 45 3.86 -2.15 -7.07
C ARG A 45 2.55 -1.46 -7.42
N ARG A 46 2.59 -0.14 -7.46
CA ARG A 46 1.40 0.64 -7.78
C ARG A 46 1.19 0.73 -9.28
N PHE A 47 -0.06 0.81 -9.71
CA PHE A 47 -0.38 1.09 -11.10
C PHE A 47 -0.22 2.59 -11.37
N ASP A 48 0.35 2.93 -12.51
CA ASP A 48 0.53 4.34 -12.87
C ASP A 48 -0.72 4.86 -13.57
N TRP A 49 -1.62 5.43 -12.76
CA TRP A 49 -2.88 5.99 -13.26
C TRP A 49 -2.68 7.31 -14.00
N SER A 50 -1.55 7.98 -13.80
CA SER A 50 -1.32 9.32 -14.35
C SER A 50 -1.05 9.32 -15.85
N ALA A 51 -0.67 8.18 -16.40
CA ALA A 51 -0.31 8.08 -17.81
C ALA A 51 -1.51 8.15 -18.75
N GLY A 52 -2.73 8.02 -18.22
CA GLY A 52 -3.95 8.10 -19.00
C GLY A 52 -4.31 6.80 -19.71
N PRO A 53 -5.54 6.73 -20.28
CA PRO A 53 -6.04 5.48 -20.83
C PRO A 53 -5.38 5.03 -22.13
N LYS A 54 -4.72 5.93 -22.83
CA LYS A 54 -4.07 5.59 -24.11
C LYS A 54 -2.63 5.17 -23.96
N ALA A 55 -2.04 5.38 -22.78
CA ALA A 55 -0.67 4.98 -22.56
C ALA A 55 -0.59 3.49 -22.24
N PRO A 56 0.55 2.85 -22.53
CA PRO A 56 0.75 1.45 -22.13
C PRO A 56 0.63 1.32 -20.61
N PRO A 57 0.01 0.25 -20.10
CA PRO A 57 -0.04 0.03 -18.66
C PRO A 57 1.36 -0.09 -18.09
N SER A 58 1.57 0.54 -16.93
CA SER A 58 2.87 0.47 -16.25
C SER A 58 2.67 0.44 -14.75
N ARG A 59 3.65 -0.13 -14.06
CA ARG A 59 3.68 -0.17 -12.60
C ARG A 59 4.98 0.41 -12.09
N ARG A 60 4.91 1.01 -10.91
CA ARG A 60 6.06 1.59 -10.23
C ARG A 60 6.24 0.94 -8.88
N LEU A 61 7.48 0.64 -8.52
CA LEU A 61 7.78 0.23 -7.16
C LEU A 61 7.70 1.46 -6.27
N ALA A 62 6.93 1.35 -5.20
CA ALA A 62 6.73 2.45 -4.26
C ALA A 62 6.92 1.97 -2.84
N GLY A 63 7.36 2.87 -1.97
CA GLY A 63 7.43 2.65 -0.54
C GLY A 63 6.36 3.44 0.16
N LEU A 64 5.80 2.86 1.22
CA LEU A 64 4.77 3.48 2.03
C LEU A 64 5.15 3.31 3.48
N HIS A 65 5.23 4.43 4.22
CA HIS A 65 5.57 4.43 5.64
C HIS A 65 4.44 5.04 6.44
N PHE A 66 4.07 4.35 7.50
CA PHE A 66 3.14 4.87 8.50
C PHE A 66 3.97 5.12 9.75
N GLU A 67 4.02 6.37 10.20
CA GLU A 67 4.76 6.76 11.40
C GLU A 67 3.83 6.82 12.60
N ARG A 68 4.40 6.89 13.78
CA ARG A 68 3.65 6.99 15.03
C ARG A 68 2.71 5.81 15.27
N VAL A 69 3.12 4.62 14.80
CA VAL A 69 2.32 3.40 14.95
C VAL A 69 2.60 2.75 16.29
N LEU A 70 1.55 2.63 17.09
CA LEU A 70 1.64 2.07 18.45
C LEU A 70 1.42 0.57 18.47
N ALA A 71 0.60 0.06 17.56
CA ALA A 71 0.30 -1.37 17.48
C ALA A 71 -0.14 -1.74 16.08
N VAL A 72 0.13 -2.98 15.71
CA VAL A 72 -0.25 -3.54 14.40
C VAL A 72 -1.05 -4.81 14.65
N ARG A 73 -2.21 -4.91 14.01
CA ARG A 73 -3.04 -6.12 14.04
C ARG A 73 -3.34 -6.53 12.62
N THR A 74 -3.32 -7.82 12.36
CA THR A 74 -3.58 -8.33 11.02
C THR A 74 -4.71 -9.35 11.08
N ARG A 75 -5.45 -9.43 9.98
CA ARG A 75 -6.48 -10.44 9.78
C ARG A 75 -6.36 -10.95 8.34
N GLY A 76 -6.46 -12.25 8.18
CA GLY A 76 -6.42 -12.85 6.85
C GLY A 76 -5.05 -12.92 6.22
N LEU A 77 -4.00 -12.52 6.95
CA LEU A 77 -2.63 -12.67 6.52
C LEU A 77 -2.05 -13.88 7.24
N SER A 78 -1.73 -14.92 6.47
CA SER A 78 -1.22 -16.15 7.03
C SER A 78 0.27 -16.27 6.74
N PRO A 79 1.09 -16.74 7.70
CA PRO A 79 2.47 -17.08 7.40
C PRO A 79 2.61 -18.09 6.27
N GLU A 80 1.60 -18.94 6.09
CA GLU A 80 1.56 -19.92 5.01
C GLU A 80 1.31 -19.27 3.66
N GLY A 81 0.84 -18.03 3.65
CA GLY A 81 0.64 -17.26 2.43
C GLY A 81 1.90 -16.56 1.94
N THR A 82 3.07 -16.92 2.44
CA THR A 82 4.32 -16.34 2.00
C THR A 82 5.05 -17.28 1.05
N GLY A 83 6.01 -16.74 0.31
CA GLY A 83 6.81 -17.51 -0.60
C GLY A 83 6.42 -17.31 -2.05
N PRO A 84 7.16 -17.93 -2.98
CA PRO A 84 6.99 -17.65 -4.42
C PRO A 84 5.64 -18.10 -4.98
N ASP A 85 4.98 -19.06 -4.33
CA ASP A 85 3.70 -19.56 -4.79
C ASP A 85 2.51 -18.87 -4.13
N ALA A 86 2.77 -17.92 -3.24
CA ALA A 86 1.71 -17.21 -2.55
C ALA A 86 0.98 -16.25 -3.51
N THR A 87 -0.33 -16.16 -3.35
CA THR A 87 -1.13 -15.21 -4.11
C THR A 87 -0.80 -13.79 -3.64
N PRO A 88 -0.44 -12.90 -4.57
CA PRO A 88 -0.21 -11.50 -4.18
C PRO A 88 -1.50 -10.86 -3.65
N LEU A 89 -1.33 -9.86 -2.80
CA LEU A 89 -2.43 -9.07 -2.29
C LEU A 89 -2.60 -7.84 -3.17
N SER A 90 -3.85 -7.45 -3.40
CA SER A 90 -4.15 -6.16 -4.02
C SER A 90 -4.64 -5.21 -2.94
N LEU A 91 -4.09 -4.02 -2.90
CA LEU A 91 -4.51 -3.00 -1.97
C LEU A 91 -5.80 -2.38 -2.48
N LEU A 92 -6.85 -2.40 -1.66
CA LEU A 92 -8.16 -1.88 -2.04
C LEU A 92 -8.38 -0.46 -1.53
N ALA A 93 -8.04 -0.20 -0.27
CA ALA A 93 -8.25 1.11 0.33
C ALA A 93 -7.43 1.28 1.59
N ILE A 94 -7.14 2.53 1.94
CA ILE A 94 -6.54 2.91 3.21
C ILE A 94 -7.49 3.93 3.83
N THR A 95 -7.98 3.65 5.04
CA THR A 95 -8.96 4.50 5.71
C THR A 95 -8.50 4.85 7.12
N PHE A 96 -9.02 5.95 7.65
CA PHE A 96 -8.73 6.40 9.01
C PHE A 96 -10.02 6.56 9.79
N THR A 97 -10.04 6.00 11.00
CA THR A 97 -11.14 6.18 11.94
C THR A 97 -10.59 6.94 13.13
N PRO A 98 -11.08 8.17 13.39
CA PRO A 98 -10.60 8.96 14.53
C PRO A 98 -10.95 8.29 15.86
N GLY A 99 -10.01 8.36 16.80
CA GLY A 99 -10.26 8.04 18.20
C GLY A 99 -10.25 9.32 19.01
N ASP A 100 -9.44 9.35 20.06
CA ASP A 100 -9.23 10.56 20.84
C ASP A 100 -8.23 11.43 20.06
N PRO A 101 -8.67 12.54 19.46
CA PRO A 101 -7.81 13.27 18.52
C PRO A 101 -6.51 13.72 19.16
N PRO A 102 -5.38 13.65 18.43
CA PRO A 102 -5.24 13.31 17.01
C PRO A 102 -5.06 11.81 16.74
N SER A 103 -5.22 10.95 17.74
CA SER A 103 -5.04 9.51 17.57
C SER A 103 -6.22 8.86 16.87
N GLY A 104 -6.01 7.63 16.43
CA GLY A 104 -7.05 6.85 15.78
C GLY A 104 -6.50 5.56 15.23
N GLN A 105 -7.23 5.00 14.28
CA GLN A 105 -6.86 3.74 13.64
C GLN A 105 -6.83 3.89 12.13
N ILE A 106 -5.75 3.41 11.52
CA ILE A 106 -5.65 3.31 10.07
C ILE A 106 -5.90 1.86 9.71
N GLU A 107 -6.79 1.64 8.74
CA GLU A 107 -7.01 0.30 8.20
C GLU A 107 -6.53 0.24 6.77
N ILE A 108 -5.76 -0.80 6.46
CA ILE A 108 -5.32 -1.09 5.11
C ILE A 108 -6.07 -2.34 4.68
N LEU A 109 -6.94 -2.19 3.69
CA LEU A 109 -7.81 -3.25 3.21
C LEU A 109 -7.23 -3.87 1.95
N PHE A 110 -7.14 -5.18 1.94
CA PHE A 110 -6.61 -5.94 0.79
C PHE A 110 -7.66 -6.90 0.24
N SER A 111 -7.40 -7.38 -0.95
CA SER A 111 -8.18 -8.46 -1.54
C SER A 111 -8.13 -9.70 -0.65
N GLY A 112 -9.14 -10.58 -0.80
CA GLY A 112 -9.20 -11.82 -0.04
C GLY A 112 -9.53 -11.64 1.43
N ASN A 113 -10.17 -10.54 1.80
CA ASN A 113 -10.55 -10.20 3.18
C ASN A 113 -9.37 -10.04 4.12
N ALA A 114 -8.19 -9.75 3.59
CA ALA A 114 -7.03 -9.44 4.42
C ALA A 114 -7.08 -7.97 4.84
N THR A 115 -6.74 -7.71 6.09
CA THR A 115 -6.77 -6.36 6.65
C THR A 115 -5.61 -6.17 7.60
N ILE A 116 -5.02 -4.98 7.58
CA ILE A 116 -4.04 -4.56 8.58
C ILE A 116 -4.63 -3.35 9.27
N ARG A 117 -4.63 -3.37 10.60
CA ARG A 117 -5.10 -2.25 11.41
C ARG A 117 -3.93 -1.70 12.21
N LEU A 118 -3.72 -0.40 12.10
CA LEU A 118 -2.66 0.31 12.80
C LEU A 118 -3.29 1.26 13.82
N ASP A 119 -2.89 1.12 15.09
CA ASP A 119 -3.23 2.13 16.10
C ASP A 119 -2.15 3.19 16.00
N VAL A 120 -2.54 4.44 15.77
CA VAL A 120 -1.60 5.53 15.54
C VAL A 120 -1.84 6.70 16.49
N GLU A 121 -0.74 7.39 16.84
CA GLU A 121 -0.84 8.61 17.63
C GLU A 121 -1.46 9.75 16.83
N CYS A 122 -1.22 9.74 15.53
CA CYS A 122 -1.79 10.69 14.58
C CYS A 122 -1.58 10.14 13.16
N VAL A 123 -2.16 10.80 12.17
CA VAL A 123 -1.90 10.44 10.77
C VAL A 123 -0.59 11.08 10.33
N GLU A 124 0.37 10.25 10.04
CA GLU A 124 1.63 10.69 9.44
C GLU A 124 2.09 9.57 8.51
N VAL A 125 1.81 9.74 7.24
CA VAL A 125 2.03 8.72 6.22
C VAL A 125 2.81 9.33 5.07
N ARG A 126 3.77 8.59 4.54
CA ARG A 126 4.56 9.04 3.40
C ARG A 126 4.62 7.93 2.35
N MET A 127 4.47 8.33 1.11
CA MET A 127 4.59 7.45 -0.03
C MET A 127 5.58 8.05 -1.00
N ARG A 128 6.43 7.22 -1.59
CA ARG A 128 7.28 7.67 -2.68
C ARG A 128 7.60 6.53 -3.63
N ASP A 129 7.74 6.86 -4.89
CA ASP A 129 8.24 5.93 -5.88
C ASP A 129 9.70 5.61 -5.63
N LEU A 130 10.06 4.34 -5.70
CA LEU A 130 11.41 3.87 -5.36
C LEU A 130 12.20 3.43 -6.57
N GLY A 131 11.54 3.08 -7.64
CA GLY A 131 12.23 2.43 -8.71
C GLY A 131 11.69 2.73 -10.08
N PRO A 132 12.28 2.08 -11.06
CA PRO A 132 11.93 2.30 -12.45
C PRO A 132 10.51 1.84 -12.74
N VAL A 133 9.96 2.44 -13.78
CA VAL A 133 8.67 2.02 -14.32
C VAL A 133 8.91 0.79 -15.19
N TRP A 134 7.97 -0.15 -15.12
CA TRP A 134 7.95 -1.26 -16.06
C TRP A 134 6.53 -1.43 -16.58
N GLU A 135 6.42 -2.07 -17.75
CA GLU A 135 5.14 -2.30 -18.36
C GLU A 135 4.37 -3.37 -17.62
N ALA A 136 3.10 -3.08 -17.31
CA ALA A 136 2.23 -4.06 -16.69
C ALA A 136 1.62 -4.96 -17.76
N SER A 137 1.28 -6.20 -17.40
CA SER A 137 0.64 -7.14 -18.30
C SER A 137 -0.75 -6.69 -18.70
N ALA A 138 -1.45 -6.03 -17.80
CA ALA A 138 -2.79 -5.51 -18.04
C ALA A 138 -3.15 -4.45 -17.02
N ARG A 139 -4.23 -3.73 -17.27
CA ARG A 139 -4.77 -2.78 -16.30
C ARG A 139 -5.41 -3.53 -15.14
N PRO A 140 -5.33 -2.97 -13.92
CA PRO A 140 -5.96 -3.61 -12.77
C PRO A 140 -7.45 -3.83 -12.99
N GLY A 141 -7.92 -4.97 -12.49
CA GLY A 141 -9.31 -5.36 -12.61
C GLY A 141 -9.63 -6.19 -13.85
N HIS A 142 -8.71 -6.29 -14.79
CA HIS A 142 -8.94 -6.98 -16.05
C HIS A 142 -8.15 -8.27 -16.19
N ASP A 143 -7.12 -8.43 -15.41
CA ASP A 143 -6.24 -9.57 -15.54
C ASP A 143 -5.71 -9.95 -14.17
N THR A 144 -5.69 -11.23 -13.91
CA THR A 144 -5.16 -11.76 -12.66
C THR A 144 -3.75 -12.28 -12.81
N ALA A 145 -3.21 -12.24 -14.01
CA ALA A 145 -1.83 -12.67 -14.20
C ALA A 145 -0.89 -11.73 -13.47
N PRO A 146 0.01 -12.25 -12.65
CA PRO A 146 0.96 -11.39 -11.96
C PRO A 146 1.91 -10.75 -12.97
N ASP A 147 2.34 -9.54 -12.67
CA ASP A 147 3.37 -8.91 -13.45
C ASP A 147 4.63 -9.75 -13.32
N THR A 148 5.22 -10.08 -14.43
CA THR A 148 6.48 -10.80 -14.44
C THR A 148 7.62 -9.81 -14.37
N ALA A 149 7.57 -8.94 -13.40
CA ALA A 149 8.66 -8.00 -13.18
C ALA A 149 9.83 -8.79 -12.59
N ALA A 150 10.49 -9.43 -13.42
CA ALA A 150 11.69 -10.14 -13.00
C ALA A 150 12.85 -9.16 -13.00
#